data_5617af2bee4884fff682de4e6ecdaded
#
_entry.id   5617af2bee4884fff682de4e6ecdaded
#
_cell.length_a   1.000
_cell.length_b   1.000
_cell.length_c   1.000
_cell.angle_alpha   90.00
_cell.angle_beta   90.00
_cell.angle_gamma   90.00
#
_symmetry.space_group_name_H-M   'P 1'
#
loop_
_entity.id
_entity.type
_entity.pdbx_description
1 polymer ?
#
loop_
_entity_poly.entity_id
_entity_poly.type
_entity_poly.pdbx_seq_one_letter_code
_entity_poly.pdbx_strand_id
1 'polypeptide(L)'
;MPVTTEGLADEMYALIAEYTGKRNLKAGDLTKEMIARHGADCSKDDCKLAIRALIDTGRCVYSYLGGSYIQIAPKEGALPGN
;
A
#
# COMPACT_ATOMS: atom_id res chain seq x y z
N MET A 1 -9.29 19.67 -0.09
CA MET A 1 -8.67 19.41 1.20
C MET A 1 -7.55 18.40 1.05
N PRO A 2 -6.47 18.56 1.77
CA PRO A 2 -5.39 17.58 1.67
C PRO A 2 -5.86 16.22 2.16
N VAL A 3 -5.33 15.19 1.55
CA VAL A 3 -5.65 13.83 1.96
C VAL A 3 -4.93 13.52 3.27
N THR A 4 -5.53 12.66 4.06
CA THR A 4 -4.89 12.20 5.30
C THR A 4 -4.06 10.96 5.01
N THR A 5 -3.07 10.70 5.88
CA THR A 5 -2.26 9.50 5.76
C THR A 5 -3.14 8.25 5.82
N GLU A 6 -4.09 8.24 6.75
CA GLU A 6 -5.01 7.10 6.89
C GLU A 6 -5.88 6.92 5.66
N GLY A 7 -6.39 8.02 5.11
CA GLY A 7 -7.20 7.94 3.90
C GLY A 7 -6.42 7.40 2.71
N LEU A 8 -5.19 7.87 2.53
CA LEU A 8 -4.32 7.36 1.49
C LEU A 8 -4.01 5.88 1.70
N ALA A 9 -3.73 5.50 2.94
CA ALA A 9 -3.44 4.10 3.26
C ALA A 9 -4.63 3.22 2.92
N ASP A 10 -5.84 3.67 3.24
CA ASP A 10 -7.05 2.91 2.92
C ASP A 10 -7.23 2.76 1.41
N GLU A 11 -6.99 3.82 0.65
CA GLU A 11 -7.09 3.75 -0.81
C GLU A 11 -6.04 2.82 -1.39
N MET A 12 -4.81 2.91 -0.90
CA MET A 12 -3.74 2.02 -1.35
C MET A 12 -4.04 0.57 -1.01
N TYR A 13 -4.58 0.32 0.17
CA TYR A 13 -4.96 -1.02 0.59
C TYR A 13 -6.02 -1.60 -0.34
N ALA A 14 -7.04 -0.81 -0.65
CA ALA A 14 -8.09 -1.24 -1.57
C ALA A 14 -7.52 -1.54 -2.96
N LEU A 15 -6.60 -0.72 -3.43
CA LEU A 15 -5.96 -0.93 -4.72
C LEU A 15 -5.14 -2.21 -4.74
N ILE A 16 -4.37 -2.45 -3.68
CA ILE A 16 -3.58 -3.67 -3.57
C ILE A 16 -4.50 -4.89 -3.54
N ALA A 17 -5.60 -4.80 -2.81
CA ALA A 17 -6.57 -5.89 -2.74
C ALA A 17 -7.17 -6.19 -4.11
N GLU A 18 -7.47 -5.14 -4.86
CA GLU A 18 -8.03 -5.28 -6.20
C GLU A 18 -7.09 -6.02 -7.14
N TYR A 19 -5.79 -5.75 -7.02
CA TYR A 19 -4.81 -6.36 -7.91
C TYR A 19 -4.20 -7.66 -7.37
N THR A 20 -4.59 -8.08 -6.17
CA THR A 20 -4.10 -9.35 -5.62
C THR A 20 -4.45 -10.50 -6.56
N GLY A 21 -3.42 -11.25 -6.94
CA GLY A 21 -3.59 -12.34 -7.89
C GLY A 21 -3.56 -11.92 -9.36
N LYS A 22 -3.56 -10.61 -9.62
CA LYS A 22 -3.54 -10.09 -11.00
C LYS A 22 -2.19 -9.50 -11.35
N ARG A 23 -1.65 -8.68 -10.48
CA ARG A 23 -0.31 -8.13 -10.65
C ARG A 23 0.22 -7.67 -9.29
N ASN A 24 1.53 -7.60 -9.21
CA ASN A 24 2.19 -7.09 -8.01
C ASN A 24 2.40 -5.59 -8.17
N LEU A 25 2.13 -4.85 -7.11
CA LEU A 25 2.27 -3.40 -7.11
C LEU A 25 3.47 -3.00 -6.28
N LYS A 26 4.29 -2.12 -6.84
CA LYS A 26 5.42 -1.54 -6.14
C LYS A 26 5.00 -0.25 -5.46
N ALA A 27 5.82 0.20 -4.51
CA ALA A 27 5.56 1.48 -3.85
C ALA A 27 5.43 2.61 -4.86
N GLY A 28 6.26 2.61 -5.90
CA GLY A 28 6.17 3.61 -6.95
C GLY A 28 4.86 3.57 -7.72
N ASP A 29 4.33 2.39 -7.94
CA ASP A 29 3.05 2.24 -8.63
C ASP A 29 1.91 2.84 -7.79
N LEU A 30 1.93 2.57 -6.49
CA LEU A 30 0.94 3.13 -5.57
C LEU A 30 1.05 4.65 -5.51
N THR A 31 2.27 5.15 -5.44
CA THR A 31 2.52 6.59 -5.39
C THR A 31 1.98 7.28 -6.64
N LYS A 32 2.28 6.73 -7.82
CA LYS A 32 1.80 7.28 -9.08
C LYS A 32 0.28 7.30 -9.13
N GLU A 33 -0.34 6.24 -8.70
CA GLU A 33 -1.79 6.14 -8.72
C GLU A 33 -2.44 7.17 -7.80
N MET A 34 -1.91 7.32 -6.61
CA MET A 34 -2.45 8.28 -5.65
C MET A 34 -2.28 9.71 -6.15
N ILE A 35 -1.13 10.03 -6.71
CA ILE A 35 -0.90 11.36 -7.27
C ILE A 35 -1.83 11.60 -8.45
N ALA A 36 -2.07 10.60 -9.28
CA ALA A 36 -3.00 10.72 -10.39
C ALA A 36 -4.43 10.98 -9.91
N ARG A 37 -4.82 10.40 -8.78
CA ARG A 37 -6.16 10.59 -8.23
C ARG A 37 -6.34 11.91 -7.52
N HIS A 38 -5.35 12.33 -6.77
CA HIS A 38 -5.45 13.49 -5.88
C HIS A 38 -4.72 14.73 -6.35
N GLY A 39 -3.79 14.57 -7.28
CA GLY A 39 -3.04 15.70 -7.82
C GLY A 39 -2.25 16.43 -6.74
N ALA A 40 -2.44 17.74 -6.66
CA ALA A 40 -1.67 18.58 -5.73
C ALA A 40 -1.96 18.27 -4.25
N ASP A 41 -3.06 17.58 -3.96
CA ASP A 41 -3.41 17.25 -2.59
C ASP A 41 -2.59 16.08 -2.03
N CYS A 42 -1.81 15.42 -2.88
CA CYS A 42 -1.05 14.23 -2.51
C CYS A 42 0.39 14.37 -3.00
N SER A 43 1.32 14.45 -2.09
CA SER A 43 2.75 14.50 -2.43
C SER A 43 3.35 13.10 -2.34
N LYS A 44 4.58 12.97 -2.83
CA LYS A 44 5.31 11.72 -2.70
C LYS A 44 5.55 11.37 -1.23
N ASP A 45 5.78 12.38 -0.41
CA ASP A 45 6.00 12.16 1.03
C ASP A 45 4.73 11.65 1.69
N ASP A 46 3.57 12.17 1.31
CA ASP A 46 2.29 11.68 1.81
C ASP A 46 2.11 10.20 1.48
N CYS A 47 2.49 9.83 0.25
CA CYS A 47 2.41 8.43 -0.17
C CYS A 47 3.36 7.54 0.62
N LYS A 48 4.56 8.02 0.88
CA LYS A 48 5.52 7.25 1.69
C LYS A 48 4.99 7.01 3.10
N LEU A 49 4.40 8.03 3.71
CA LEU A 49 3.82 7.90 5.04
C LEU A 49 2.67 6.90 5.05
N ALA A 50 1.83 6.94 4.02
CA ALA A 50 0.72 6.01 3.91
C ALA A 50 1.18 4.57 3.76
N ILE A 51 2.19 4.35 2.92
CA ILE A 51 2.75 3.01 2.73
C ILE A 51 3.38 2.52 4.02
N ARG A 52 4.12 3.38 4.69
CA ARG A 52 4.72 3.03 5.96
C ARG A 52 3.66 2.67 6.99
N ALA A 53 2.56 3.41 7.03
CA ALA A 53 1.47 3.10 7.92
C ALA A 53 0.87 1.73 7.64
N LEU A 54 0.74 1.36 6.38
CA LEU A 54 0.25 0.03 6.01
C LEU A 54 1.17 -1.08 6.52
N ILE A 55 2.48 -0.86 6.41
CA ILE A 55 3.45 -1.83 6.88
C ILE A 55 3.50 -1.88 8.41
N ASP A 56 3.55 -0.71 9.04
CA ASP A 56 3.68 -0.61 10.50
C ASP A 56 2.46 -1.18 11.23
N THR A 57 1.27 -1.03 10.65
CA THR A 57 0.05 -1.55 11.25
C THR A 57 -0.18 -3.02 10.94
N GLY A 58 0.66 -3.60 10.09
CA GLY A 58 0.54 -5.01 9.72
C GLY A 58 -0.51 -5.29 8.66
N ARG A 59 -1.07 -4.26 8.04
CA ARG A 59 -2.06 -4.45 6.97
C ARG A 59 -1.42 -4.95 5.68
N CYS A 60 -0.19 -4.54 5.43
CA CYS A 60 0.56 -4.93 4.25
C CYS A 60 1.98 -5.33 4.61
N VAL A 61 2.61 -6.07 3.73
CA VAL A 61 4.00 -6.49 3.90
C VAL A 61 4.73 -6.29 2.58
N TYR A 62 6.05 -6.18 2.67
CA TYR A 62 6.89 -6.19 1.47
C TYR A 62 7.19 -7.62 1.07
N SER A 63 7.14 -7.87 -0.22
CA SER A 63 7.57 -9.14 -0.79
C SER A 63 8.77 -8.86 -1.69
N TYR A 64 9.80 -9.69 -1.57
CA TYR A 64 11.04 -9.51 -2.31
C TYR A 64 11.26 -10.58 -3.37
N LEU A 65 10.20 -11.32 -3.70
CA LEU A 65 10.28 -12.36 -4.72
C LEU A 65 10.24 -11.73 -6.11
N GLY A 66 11.38 -11.61 -6.73
CA GLY A 66 11.48 -11.00 -8.05
C GLY A 66 11.47 -9.49 -8.05
N GLY A 67 11.63 -8.87 -6.89
CA GLY A 67 11.61 -7.41 -6.74
C GLY A 67 10.96 -7.03 -5.42
N SER A 68 10.78 -5.74 -5.22
CA SER A 68 10.10 -5.24 -4.02
C SER A 68 8.66 -4.90 -4.37
N TYR A 69 7.74 -5.64 -3.80
CA TYR A 69 6.31 -5.41 -4.02
C TYR A 69 5.62 -5.24 -2.69
N ILE A 70 4.49 -4.55 -2.71
CA ILE A 70 3.67 -4.40 -1.52
C ILE A 70 2.46 -5.29 -1.68
N GLN A 71 2.23 -6.14 -0.70
CA GLN A 71 1.14 -7.11 -0.71
C GLN A 71 0.34 -7.01 0.57
N ILE A 72 -0.90 -7.46 0.51
CA ILE A 72 -1.72 -7.56 1.71
C ILE A 72 -1.11 -8.62 2.62
N ALA A 73 -0.96 -8.28 3.89
CA ALA A 73 -0.41 -9.20 4.87
C ALA A 73 -1.30 -10.42 5.00
N PRO A 74 -0.73 -11.61 5.22
CA PRO A 74 -1.53 -12.80 5.44
C PRO A 74 -2.46 -12.62 6.63
N LYS A 75 -3.62 -13.23 6.58
CA LYS A 75 -4.51 -13.25 7.71
C LYS A 75 -3.83 -13.93 8.88
N GLU A 76 -4.21 -13.55 10.08
CA GLU A 76 -3.57 -14.11 11.28
C GLU A 76 -3.59 -15.62 11.31
N GLY A 77 -4.64 -16.24 10.82
CA GLY A 77 -4.72 -17.70 10.78
C GLY A 77 -3.74 -18.34 9.83
N ALA A 78 -3.15 -17.56 8.92
CA ALA A 78 -2.17 -18.05 7.97
C ALA A 78 -0.74 -17.88 8.47
N LEU A 79 -0.56 -17.24 9.60
CA LEU A 79 0.78 -16.97 10.13
C LEU A 79 1.32 -18.20 10.85
N PRO A 80 2.53 -18.65 10.48
CA PRO A 80 3.13 -19.78 11.18
C PRO A 80 3.40 -19.44 12.64
N GLY A 81 3.20 -20.39 13.50
CA GLY A 81 3.47 -20.24 14.91
C GLY A 81 2.39 -19.51 15.70
N ASN A 82 1.32 -19.21 15.06
CA ASN A 82 0.20 -18.58 15.75
C ASN A 82 -0.86 -19.58 16.13
#